data_04016bba59f2c4e83322a457c382cc0a
#
_entry.id   04016bba59f2c4e83322a457c382cc0a
#
_cell.length_a   1.000
_cell.length_b   1.000
_cell.length_c   1.000
_cell.angle_alpha   90.00
_cell.angle_beta   90.00
_cell.angle_gamma   90.00
#
_symmetry.space_group_name_H-M   'P 1'
#
loop_
_entity.id
_entity.type
_entity.pdbx_description
1 polymer ?
#
loop_
_entity_poly.entity_id
_entity_poly.type
_entity_poly.pdbx_seq_one_letter_code
_entity_poly.pdbx_strand_id
1 'polypeptide(L)'
;MQTIFKQALCVAVLGTLAGAIAPAAMASSHREAPFVTQSPKVDATDFYMFRSYESGRANFVTLIADYVPLQDAYGGPNYFAMDPNALYEIHIDNNGDAKEDLTFQFRFTNTNKDTKLSVGGKDVSIPLVINGGAIAGVNAPGANVRETYTVNVIRGDRRTGTKAAVTNVAGGAVFDKPLDNIGNKSIPNYAAYAAAHVYSVNIPGCATPARMFVGQRKDPFVVNLGETFDLVNIKAPATEFSAGAEKGAKDDLATKNVTAIELEVAASCLTAAAGTDPVIGGWTTASLRQGRLLNPTPNSSSPSKEGGAWTQVSRLGAPLVNEVVIGLKDKDTFNASKPSGDGQFATYVTNPTLPALIEILYGSAGAKAPTNFPRNDLVAAFLTGVKGLNQPATVTASEMLRLNTSTPAVAMGAQNRLGVIGGDNAGFPNGRRPGDDVVDIALRVVMGKLCTLSLGCVPADAPAGGLHFTDGAYLDDSFFNASFPYLKTPIAGSPQM
;
A
#
# COMPACT_ATOMS: atom_id res chain seq x y z
N MET A 1 -63.28 16.12 -4.88
CA MET A 1 -62.67 15.20 -3.90
C MET A 1 -61.74 14.15 -4.50
N GLN A 2 -61.97 13.66 -5.72
CA GLN A 2 -61.06 12.64 -6.35
C GLN A 2 -59.73 13.20 -6.86
N THR A 3 -59.62 14.49 -7.17
CA THR A 3 -58.38 15.09 -7.72
C THR A 3 -57.31 15.37 -6.63
N ILE A 4 -57.75 15.66 -5.41
CA ILE A 4 -56.86 15.93 -4.27
C ILE A 4 -56.23 14.66 -3.75
N PHE A 5 -56.92 13.52 -3.82
CA PHE A 5 -56.37 12.21 -3.39
C PHE A 5 -55.28 11.69 -4.35
N LYS A 6 -55.39 12.00 -5.65
CA LYS A 6 -54.33 11.58 -6.62
C LYS A 6 -53.03 12.38 -6.47
N GLN A 7 -53.11 13.66 -6.12
CA GLN A 7 -51.93 14.49 -5.88
C GLN A 7 -51.24 14.14 -4.56
N ALA A 8 -51.97 13.80 -3.51
CA ALA A 8 -51.39 13.34 -2.24
C ALA A 8 -50.70 11.99 -2.36
N LEU A 9 -51.18 11.08 -3.21
CA LEU A 9 -50.57 9.78 -3.44
C LEU A 9 -49.28 9.88 -4.28
N CYS A 10 -49.22 10.80 -5.26
CA CYS A 10 -48.01 11.04 -6.04
C CYS A 10 -46.89 11.69 -5.23
N VAL A 11 -47.20 12.57 -4.28
CA VAL A 11 -46.23 13.20 -3.40
C VAL A 11 -45.71 12.20 -2.35
N ALA A 12 -46.54 11.30 -1.84
CA ALA A 12 -46.14 10.27 -0.91
C ALA A 12 -45.25 9.19 -1.55
N VAL A 13 -45.51 8.83 -2.83
CA VAL A 13 -44.65 7.86 -3.57
C VAL A 13 -43.33 8.47 -4.00
N LEU A 14 -43.29 9.77 -4.33
CA LEU A 14 -42.03 10.47 -4.61
C LEU A 14 -41.18 10.71 -3.33
N GLY A 15 -41.82 10.90 -2.18
CA GLY A 15 -41.15 11.06 -0.91
C GLY A 15 -40.52 9.76 -0.37
N THR A 16 -41.09 8.60 -0.70
CA THR A 16 -40.57 7.28 -0.27
C THR A 16 -39.54 6.71 -1.24
N LEU A 17 -39.49 7.16 -2.50
CA LEU A 17 -38.39 6.76 -3.41
C LEU A 17 -37.13 7.62 -3.24
N ALA A 18 -37.24 8.83 -2.67
CA ALA A 18 -36.06 9.65 -2.38
C ALA A 18 -35.27 9.20 -1.13
N GLY A 19 -35.83 8.29 -0.31
CA GLY A 19 -35.20 7.78 0.90
C GLY A 19 -34.46 6.45 0.73
N ALA A 20 -34.40 5.88 -0.49
CA ALA A 20 -33.83 4.55 -0.71
C ALA A 20 -32.62 4.53 -1.65
N ILE A 21 -32.09 5.69 -2.05
CA ILE A 21 -30.77 5.77 -2.70
C ILE A 21 -29.81 6.33 -1.66
N ALA A 22 -29.44 5.49 -0.68
CA ALA A 22 -28.16 5.67 -0.03
C ALA A 22 -27.12 5.44 -1.12
N PRO A 23 -26.28 6.42 -1.47
CA PRO A 23 -25.11 6.11 -2.29
C PRO A 23 -24.33 5.07 -1.52
N ALA A 24 -24.05 3.93 -2.16
CA ALA A 24 -23.04 3.02 -1.67
C ALA A 24 -21.78 3.87 -1.50
N ALA A 25 -21.37 4.12 -0.26
CA ALA A 25 -20.15 4.82 0.05
C ALA A 25 -19.00 3.98 -0.52
N MET A 26 -18.53 4.39 -1.69
CA MET A 26 -17.32 3.87 -2.32
C MET A 26 -16.14 4.53 -1.61
N ALA A 27 -15.86 4.03 -0.42
CA ALA A 27 -14.74 4.51 0.38
C ALA A 27 -13.47 3.82 -0.09
N SER A 28 -12.44 4.58 -0.46
CA SER A 28 -11.13 4.01 -0.70
C SER A 28 -10.03 5.06 -0.80
N SER A 29 -9.00 4.98 0.02
CA SER A 29 -7.67 5.50 -0.28
C SER A 29 -6.97 4.57 -1.28
N HIS A 30 -7.45 3.37 -1.43
CA HIS A 30 -7.10 2.36 -2.41
C HIS A 30 -8.17 2.42 -3.49
N ARG A 31 -7.84 2.13 -4.75
CA ARG A 31 -8.68 2.36 -5.95
C ARG A 31 -8.84 3.87 -6.28
N GLU A 32 -7.82 4.66 -6.00
CA GLU A 32 -7.82 6.11 -6.19
C GLU A 32 -7.90 6.56 -7.66
N ALA A 33 -7.51 5.66 -8.59
CA ALA A 33 -7.51 5.93 -10.02
C ALA A 33 -8.52 5.04 -10.78
N PRO A 34 -9.12 5.52 -11.89
CA PRO A 34 -10.14 4.78 -12.64
C PRO A 34 -9.70 3.39 -13.08
N PHE A 35 -8.45 3.24 -13.56
CA PHE A 35 -7.97 1.95 -14.05
C PHE A 35 -7.81 0.91 -12.93
N VAL A 36 -7.18 1.25 -11.81
CA VAL A 36 -6.97 0.30 -10.70
C VAL A 36 -8.26 -0.02 -9.99
N THR A 37 -9.27 0.88 -10.01
CA THR A 37 -10.63 0.57 -9.54
C THR A 37 -11.26 -0.59 -10.33
N GLN A 38 -11.01 -0.65 -11.65
CA GLN A 38 -11.51 -1.73 -12.51
C GLN A 38 -10.62 -2.98 -12.45
N SER A 39 -9.37 -2.85 -12.02
CA SER A 39 -8.36 -3.92 -12.00
C SER A 39 -7.70 -4.04 -10.63
N PRO A 40 -8.46 -4.33 -9.55
CA PRO A 40 -7.96 -4.26 -8.16
C PRO A 40 -6.82 -5.22 -7.85
N LYS A 41 -6.59 -6.27 -8.66
CA LYS A 41 -5.46 -7.19 -8.48
C LYS A 41 -4.09 -6.54 -8.72
N VAL A 42 -4.05 -5.43 -9.45
CA VAL A 42 -2.82 -4.69 -9.76
C VAL A 42 -2.78 -3.33 -9.08
N ASP A 43 -3.70 -3.08 -8.16
CA ASP A 43 -3.76 -1.89 -7.35
C ASP A 43 -2.76 -2.01 -6.19
N ALA A 44 -1.74 -1.15 -6.17
CA ALA A 44 -0.79 -1.02 -5.08
C ALA A 44 -1.40 -0.15 -3.98
N THR A 45 -1.63 -0.74 -2.81
CA THR A 45 -2.34 -0.09 -1.71
C THR A 45 -1.42 0.69 -0.80
N ASP A 46 -0.27 0.08 -0.46
CA ASP A 46 0.72 0.65 0.44
C ASP A 46 2.14 0.26 0.03
N PHE A 47 3.06 1.16 0.30
CA PHE A 47 4.48 0.87 0.21
C PHE A 47 5.18 1.34 1.49
N TYR A 48 5.93 0.42 2.11
CA TYR A 48 6.75 0.68 3.28
C TYR A 48 8.21 0.40 2.96
N MET A 49 9.08 1.25 3.45
CA MET A 49 10.53 1.11 3.34
C MET A 49 11.16 1.70 4.59
N PHE A 50 11.80 0.84 5.40
CA PHE A 50 12.35 1.27 6.69
C PHE A 50 13.54 0.41 7.13
N ARG A 51 14.37 0.95 8.01
CA ARG A 51 15.39 0.15 8.71
C ARG A 51 14.70 -0.88 9.59
N SER A 52 15.06 -2.17 9.43
CA SER A 52 14.49 -3.25 10.25
C SER A 52 14.71 -3.00 11.73
N TYR A 53 13.62 -2.99 12.51
CA TYR A 53 13.67 -2.72 13.95
C TYR A 53 13.63 -3.99 14.82
N GLU A 54 13.55 -5.17 14.23
CA GLU A 54 13.76 -6.46 14.91
C GLU A 54 15.17 -6.53 15.50
N SER A 55 15.28 -7.02 16.73
CA SER A 55 16.57 -7.17 17.41
C SER A 55 17.54 -8.01 16.58
N GLY A 56 18.77 -7.55 16.42
CA GLY A 56 19.79 -8.21 15.60
C GLY A 56 19.67 -7.96 14.10
N ARG A 57 18.69 -7.17 13.63
CA ARG A 57 18.45 -6.88 12.20
C ARG A 57 18.75 -5.44 11.79
N ALA A 58 19.47 -4.67 12.61
CA ALA A 58 19.75 -3.25 12.37
C ALA A 58 20.45 -2.92 11.05
N ASN A 59 21.14 -3.88 10.40
CA ASN A 59 21.82 -3.69 9.11
C ASN A 59 20.93 -4.03 7.89
N PHE A 60 19.65 -4.27 8.10
CA PHE A 60 18.70 -4.61 7.05
C PHE A 60 17.70 -3.48 6.84
N VAL A 61 17.17 -3.43 5.63
CA VAL A 61 16.02 -2.62 5.22
C VAL A 61 14.88 -3.56 4.89
N THR A 62 13.71 -3.27 5.41
CA THR A 62 12.47 -3.97 5.07
C THR A 62 11.72 -3.16 4.02
N LEU A 63 11.30 -3.84 2.97
CA LEU A 63 10.46 -3.35 1.88
C LEU A 63 9.15 -4.14 1.93
N ILE A 64 8.01 -3.45 2.00
CA ILE A 64 6.69 -4.07 1.95
C ILE A 64 5.88 -3.35 0.88
N ALA A 65 5.35 -4.11 -0.07
CA ALA A 65 4.44 -3.61 -1.09
C ALA A 65 3.12 -4.37 -0.98
N ASP A 66 2.07 -3.66 -0.60
CA ASP A 66 0.74 -4.23 -0.44
C ASP A 66 -0.09 -4.03 -1.71
N TYR A 67 -0.86 -5.05 -2.06
CA TYR A 67 -1.71 -5.11 -3.24
C TYR A 67 -3.06 -5.71 -2.91
N VAL A 68 -4.00 -5.55 -3.84
CA VAL A 68 -5.37 -6.09 -3.74
C VAL A 68 -6.09 -5.51 -2.54
N PRO A 69 -6.48 -4.22 -2.60
CA PRO A 69 -7.10 -3.51 -1.49
C PRO A 69 -8.45 -4.06 -1.06
N LEU A 70 -8.85 -3.73 0.17
CA LEU A 70 -10.19 -3.92 0.68
C LEU A 70 -10.66 -5.39 0.66
N GLN A 71 -9.73 -6.32 0.94
CA GLN A 71 -10.07 -7.73 1.04
C GLN A 71 -10.95 -7.97 2.27
N ASP A 72 -12.22 -8.28 2.03
CA ASP A 72 -13.08 -8.82 3.08
C ASP A 72 -12.61 -10.24 3.45
N ALA A 73 -12.53 -10.53 4.75
CA ALA A 73 -12.02 -11.82 5.22
C ALA A 73 -12.78 -13.03 4.63
N TYR A 74 -14.07 -12.86 4.30
CA TYR A 74 -14.95 -13.87 3.72
C TYR A 74 -14.97 -13.87 2.18
N GLY A 75 -13.92 -13.50 1.50
CA GLY A 75 -13.85 -13.25 0.06
C GLY A 75 -13.94 -14.48 -0.88
N GLY A 76 -14.26 -15.69 -0.36
CA GLY A 76 -14.37 -16.92 -1.15
C GLY A 76 -15.41 -16.91 -2.26
N PRO A 77 -15.47 -17.99 -3.11
CA PRO A 77 -14.70 -19.23 -3.05
C PRO A 77 -13.29 -19.18 -3.65
N ASN A 78 -12.95 -18.16 -4.45
CA ASN A 78 -11.66 -18.07 -5.14
C ASN A 78 -10.64 -17.18 -4.42
N TYR A 79 -11.08 -16.46 -3.40
CA TYR A 79 -10.25 -15.56 -2.61
C TYR A 79 -9.39 -14.57 -3.44
N PHE A 80 -8.28 -14.05 -2.88
CA PHE A 80 -7.55 -12.91 -3.43
C PHE A 80 -6.21 -13.33 -4.05
N ALA A 81 -6.24 -14.32 -4.97
CA ALA A 81 -5.05 -14.70 -5.73
C ALA A 81 -4.51 -13.54 -6.57
N MET A 82 -3.17 -13.42 -6.62
CA MET A 82 -2.49 -12.44 -7.47
C MET A 82 -2.75 -12.72 -8.97
N ASP A 83 -2.60 -11.71 -9.82
CA ASP A 83 -2.80 -11.87 -11.25
C ASP A 83 -1.57 -12.55 -11.90
N PRO A 84 -1.70 -13.76 -12.46
CA PRO A 84 -0.59 -14.44 -13.12
C PRO A 84 -0.13 -13.75 -14.42
N ASN A 85 -0.94 -12.84 -14.95
CA ASN A 85 -0.63 -12.05 -16.14
C ASN A 85 -0.02 -10.67 -15.81
N ALA A 86 0.23 -10.36 -14.54
CA ALA A 86 0.86 -9.13 -14.10
C ALA A 86 2.35 -9.31 -13.79
N LEU A 87 3.07 -8.19 -13.79
CA LEU A 87 4.35 -8.02 -13.10
C LEU A 87 4.11 -7.14 -11.87
N TYR A 88 4.64 -7.56 -10.72
CA TYR A 88 4.69 -6.76 -9.50
C TYR A 88 6.14 -6.46 -9.20
N GLU A 89 6.47 -5.20 -9.00
CA GLU A 89 7.87 -4.78 -8.96
C GLU A 89 8.11 -3.78 -7.82
N ILE A 90 9.19 -4.00 -7.06
CA ILE A 90 9.72 -3.04 -6.09
C ILE A 90 11.02 -2.50 -6.67
N HIS A 91 11.14 -1.17 -6.73
CA HIS A 91 12.25 -0.45 -7.34
C HIS A 91 13.04 0.30 -6.30
N ILE A 92 14.36 0.37 -6.49
CA ILE A 92 15.29 1.15 -5.70
C ILE A 92 16.10 2.07 -6.61
N ASP A 93 16.10 3.35 -6.30
CA ASP A 93 17.02 4.37 -6.81
C ASP A 93 18.07 4.61 -5.72
N ASN A 94 19.34 4.32 -5.99
CA ASN A 94 20.42 4.49 -5.03
C ASN A 94 21.49 5.53 -5.46
N ASN A 95 21.18 6.32 -6.48
CA ASN A 95 22.04 7.39 -6.98
C ASN A 95 21.32 8.74 -7.11
N GLY A 96 19.99 8.79 -6.91
CA GLY A 96 19.18 9.99 -6.89
C GLY A 96 18.78 10.53 -8.27
N ASP A 97 18.89 9.73 -9.34
CA ASP A 97 18.57 10.15 -10.71
C ASP A 97 17.10 9.88 -11.11
N ALA A 98 16.28 9.40 -10.18
CA ALA A 98 14.87 9.05 -10.36
C ALA A 98 14.63 7.90 -11.33
N LYS A 99 15.61 7.01 -11.46
CA LYS A 99 15.48 5.75 -12.19
C LYS A 99 15.82 4.58 -11.28
N GLU A 100 15.29 3.42 -11.63
CA GLU A 100 15.58 2.19 -10.94
C GLU A 100 17.03 1.71 -11.20
N ASP A 101 17.85 1.54 -10.14
CA ASP A 101 19.14 0.82 -10.16
C ASP A 101 18.96 -0.65 -9.86
N LEU A 102 17.98 -0.98 -8.98
CA LEU A 102 17.57 -2.34 -8.68
C LEU A 102 16.05 -2.46 -8.79
N THR A 103 15.61 -3.60 -9.34
CA THR A 103 14.19 -3.98 -9.35
C THR A 103 14.04 -5.40 -8.86
N PHE A 104 13.17 -5.63 -7.88
CA PHE A 104 12.70 -6.95 -7.48
C PHE A 104 11.40 -7.23 -8.21
N GLN A 105 11.42 -8.15 -9.17
CA GLN A 105 10.30 -8.46 -10.06
C GLN A 105 9.67 -9.80 -9.68
N PHE A 106 8.39 -9.77 -9.28
CA PHE A 106 7.59 -10.92 -8.88
C PHE A 106 6.64 -11.34 -10.00
N ARG A 107 6.51 -12.66 -10.21
CA ARG A 107 5.53 -13.27 -11.11
C ARG A 107 4.84 -14.44 -10.44
N PHE A 108 3.54 -14.50 -10.58
CA PHE A 108 2.69 -15.50 -9.95
C PHE A 108 2.22 -16.57 -10.94
N THR A 109 1.94 -17.76 -10.41
CA THR A 109 1.37 -18.87 -11.14
C THR A 109 0.31 -19.53 -10.26
N ASN A 110 -0.93 -19.61 -10.75
CA ASN A 110 -2.05 -20.21 -10.06
C ASN A 110 -2.34 -21.59 -10.66
N THR A 111 -2.33 -22.63 -9.85
CA THR A 111 -2.58 -24.00 -10.26
C THR A 111 -3.83 -24.52 -9.58
N ASN A 112 -4.81 -24.97 -10.36
CA ASN A 112 -5.94 -25.75 -9.89
C ASN A 112 -5.58 -27.23 -10.03
N LYS A 113 -5.60 -28.00 -8.91
CA LYS A 113 -5.32 -29.44 -8.91
C LYS A 113 -6.48 -30.26 -9.47
N ASP A 114 -7.67 -29.66 -9.58
CA ASP A 114 -8.91 -30.30 -10.04
C ASP A 114 -9.24 -31.59 -9.25
N THR A 115 -9.21 -31.49 -7.94
CA THR A 115 -9.55 -32.60 -7.07
C THR A 115 -10.97 -33.09 -7.33
N LYS A 116 -11.14 -34.41 -7.53
CA LYS A 116 -12.42 -35.04 -7.84
C LYS A 116 -12.84 -36.00 -6.75
N LEU A 117 -14.15 -36.11 -6.61
CA LEU A 117 -14.80 -37.13 -5.77
C LEU A 117 -15.63 -38.04 -6.65
N SER A 118 -15.63 -39.34 -6.37
CA SER A 118 -16.52 -40.29 -7.03
C SER A 118 -17.90 -40.19 -6.44
N VAL A 119 -18.85 -39.68 -7.23
CA VAL A 119 -20.26 -39.51 -6.81
C VAL A 119 -21.15 -40.21 -7.79
N GLY A 120 -21.88 -41.23 -7.36
CA GLY A 120 -22.74 -42.02 -8.25
C GLY A 120 -21.97 -42.69 -9.39
N GLY A 121 -20.72 -43.10 -9.16
CA GLY A 121 -19.84 -43.73 -10.15
C GLY A 121 -19.23 -42.78 -11.18
N LYS A 122 -19.31 -41.45 -10.94
CA LYS A 122 -18.70 -40.43 -11.81
C LYS A 122 -17.69 -39.61 -10.98
N ASP A 123 -16.56 -39.31 -11.58
CA ASP A 123 -15.56 -38.42 -10.98
C ASP A 123 -15.98 -36.96 -11.24
N VAL A 124 -16.32 -36.26 -10.17
CA VAL A 124 -16.84 -34.88 -10.19
C VAL A 124 -15.89 -33.97 -9.45
N SER A 125 -15.49 -32.86 -10.09
CA SER A 125 -14.63 -31.82 -9.50
C SER A 125 -15.29 -31.15 -8.33
N ILE A 126 -14.53 -30.92 -7.22
CA ILE A 126 -15.04 -30.19 -6.06
C ILE A 126 -15.11 -28.68 -6.34
N PRO A 127 -16.06 -27.95 -5.74
CA PRO A 127 -16.23 -26.52 -5.97
C PRO A 127 -15.38 -25.64 -5.02
N LEU A 128 -14.52 -26.21 -4.17
CA LEU A 128 -13.83 -25.51 -3.10
C LEU A 128 -12.32 -25.48 -3.31
N VAL A 129 -11.66 -24.46 -2.74
CA VAL A 129 -10.19 -24.32 -2.74
C VAL A 129 -9.49 -25.28 -1.78
N ILE A 130 -10.23 -25.88 -0.83
CA ILE A 130 -9.75 -26.90 0.08
C ILE A 130 -10.61 -28.14 -0.05
N ASN A 131 -9.98 -29.32 -0.23
CA ASN A 131 -10.66 -30.56 -0.51
C ASN A 131 -10.97 -31.42 0.73
N GLY A 132 -10.37 -31.12 1.88
CA GLY A 132 -10.57 -31.84 3.12
C GLY A 132 -9.33 -31.86 4.00
N GLY A 133 -9.56 -31.96 5.30
CA GLY A 133 -8.49 -31.91 6.29
C GLY A 133 -7.92 -30.50 6.54
N ALA A 134 -7.18 -30.37 7.62
CA ALA A 134 -6.54 -29.10 7.97
C ALA A 134 -5.30 -28.83 7.12
N ILE A 135 -5.10 -27.57 6.77
CA ILE A 135 -3.92 -27.06 6.10
C ILE A 135 -2.92 -26.60 7.14
N ALA A 136 -1.70 -27.13 7.13
CA ALA A 136 -0.72 -26.83 8.17
C ALA A 136 0.69 -26.53 7.65
N GLY A 137 0.96 -26.60 6.34
CA GLY A 137 2.31 -26.40 5.81
C GLY A 137 2.34 -26.13 4.31
N VAL A 138 3.54 -25.89 3.81
CA VAL A 138 3.80 -25.61 2.40
C VAL A 138 3.29 -26.77 1.53
N ASN A 139 2.63 -26.44 0.41
CA ASN A 139 2.07 -27.40 -0.54
C ASN A 139 1.19 -28.50 0.11
N ALA A 140 0.35 -28.11 1.07
CA ALA A 140 -0.49 -29.04 1.82
C ALA A 140 -1.39 -29.90 0.89
N PRO A 141 -1.51 -31.23 1.15
CA PRO A 141 -2.31 -32.13 0.29
C PRO A 141 -3.79 -31.76 0.23
N GLY A 142 -4.34 -31.19 1.30
CA GLY A 142 -5.74 -30.76 1.39
C GLY A 142 -6.06 -29.52 0.55
N ALA A 143 -5.08 -28.83 -0.02
CA ALA A 143 -5.31 -27.69 -0.91
C ALA A 143 -5.64 -28.15 -2.33
N ASN A 144 -6.77 -27.68 -2.87
CA ASN A 144 -7.17 -27.90 -4.26
C ASN A 144 -6.55 -26.90 -5.23
N VAL A 145 -6.12 -25.74 -4.72
CA VAL A 145 -5.37 -24.73 -5.48
C VAL A 145 -3.99 -24.51 -4.85
N ARG A 146 -3.05 -24.10 -5.68
CA ARG A 146 -1.71 -23.72 -5.26
C ARG A 146 -1.32 -22.45 -5.99
N GLU A 147 -0.86 -21.47 -5.26
CA GLU A 147 -0.28 -20.24 -5.79
C GLU A 147 1.23 -20.24 -5.52
N THR A 148 2.01 -20.09 -6.59
CA THR A 148 3.47 -20.03 -6.51
C THR A 148 3.97 -18.75 -7.15
N TYR A 149 5.19 -18.35 -6.81
CA TYR A 149 5.82 -17.19 -7.42
C TYR A 149 7.32 -17.39 -7.65
N THR A 150 7.83 -16.61 -8.59
CA THR A 150 9.27 -16.46 -8.85
C THR A 150 9.66 -15.02 -8.65
N VAL A 151 10.91 -14.79 -8.25
CA VAL A 151 11.47 -13.45 -8.08
C VAL A 151 12.75 -13.33 -8.86
N ASN A 152 12.91 -12.21 -9.57
CA ASN A 152 14.16 -11.85 -10.18
C ASN A 152 14.64 -10.51 -9.63
N VAL A 153 15.93 -10.38 -9.39
CA VAL A 153 16.58 -9.08 -9.24
C VAL A 153 17.06 -8.62 -10.61
N ILE A 154 16.78 -7.37 -10.96
CA ILE A 154 17.23 -6.73 -12.19
C ILE A 154 18.07 -5.53 -11.78
N ARG A 155 19.29 -5.43 -12.31
CA ARG A 155 20.20 -4.29 -12.07
C ARG A 155 20.24 -3.41 -13.30
N GLY A 156 20.00 -2.09 -13.08
CA GLY A 156 19.75 -1.12 -14.12
C GLY A 156 18.28 -1.11 -14.55
N ASP A 157 17.97 -0.64 -15.74
CA ASP A 157 16.59 -0.50 -16.25
C ASP A 157 15.81 -1.83 -16.13
N ARG A 158 14.63 -1.77 -15.55
CA ARG A 158 13.77 -2.93 -15.24
C ARG A 158 13.36 -3.79 -16.44
N ARG A 159 13.50 -3.29 -17.67
CA ARG A 159 13.15 -4.04 -18.90
C ARG A 159 14.36 -4.53 -19.68
N THR A 160 15.48 -3.83 -19.59
CA THR A 160 16.69 -4.10 -20.39
C THR A 160 17.92 -4.43 -19.56
N GLY A 161 17.89 -4.21 -18.24
CA GLY A 161 18.98 -4.46 -17.31
C GLY A 161 19.31 -5.95 -17.11
N THR A 162 20.35 -6.20 -16.34
CA THR A 162 20.83 -7.56 -16.05
C THR A 162 19.90 -8.25 -15.05
N LYS A 163 19.22 -9.29 -15.52
CA LYS A 163 18.25 -10.08 -14.76
C LYS A 163 18.85 -11.37 -14.21
N ALA A 164 18.63 -11.65 -12.93
CA ALA A 164 19.07 -12.89 -12.28
C ALA A 164 17.99 -13.40 -11.31
N ALA A 165 17.82 -14.73 -11.22
CA ALA A 165 16.81 -15.33 -10.35
C ALA A 165 17.24 -15.28 -8.88
N VAL A 166 16.33 -14.90 -8.01
CA VAL A 166 16.44 -15.06 -6.55
C VAL A 166 16.16 -16.52 -6.22
N THR A 167 16.98 -17.12 -5.35
CA THR A 167 16.87 -18.54 -4.99
C THR A 167 16.72 -18.71 -3.48
N ASN A 168 16.00 -19.75 -3.07
CA ASN A 168 15.99 -20.19 -1.69
C ASN A 168 17.42 -20.64 -1.28
N VAL A 169 17.85 -20.34 -0.06
CA VAL A 169 19.16 -20.85 0.45
C VAL A 169 19.20 -22.38 0.47
N ALA A 170 18.05 -23.04 0.59
CA ALA A 170 17.92 -24.50 0.48
C ALA A 170 17.85 -25.01 -0.98
N GLY A 171 17.92 -24.12 -1.96
CA GLY A 171 17.82 -24.41 -3.40
C GLY A 171 16.45 -24.15 -3.99
N GLY A 172 16.40 -23.99 -5.32
CA GLY A 172 15.18 -23.67 -6.06
C GLY A 172 14.85 -22.17 -6.16
N ALA A 173 14.08 -21.81 -7.18
CA ALA A 173 13.69 -20.43 -7.49
C ALA A 173 12.17 -20.24 -7.58
N VAL A 174 11.39 -21.23 -7.14
CA VAL A 174 9.93 -21.21 -7.07
C VAL A 174 9.52 -21.28 -5.63
N PHE A 175 8.67 -20.38 -5.21
CA PHE A 175 8.21 -20.24 -3.83
C PHE A 175 6.71 -20.43 -3.76
N ASP A 176 6.20 -21.05 -2.70
CA ASP A 176 4.77 -21.15 -2.45
C ASP A 176 4.28 -19.90 -1.70
N LYS A 177 3.12 -19.37 -2.14
CA LYS A 177 2.37 -18.39 -1.39
C LYS A 177 1.36 -19.13 -0.50
N PRO A 178 1.21 -18.77 0.79
CA PRO A 178 0.15 -19.35 1.60
C PRO A 178 -1.23 -19.01 1.02
N LEU A 179 -2.19 -19.93 1.17
CA LEU A 179 -3.59 -19.63 0.92
C LEU A 179 -4.05 -18.52 1.86
N ASP A 180 -5.04 -17.74 1.45
CA ASP A 180 -5.66 -16.74 2.29
C ASP A 180 -6.30 -17.38 3.55
N ASN A 181 -6.49 -16.58 4.59
CA ASN A 181 -7.04 -17.05 5.85
C ASN A 181 -8.55 -17.35 5.74
N ILE A 182 -8.87 -18.47 5.10
CA ILE A 182 -10.23 -18.94 4.81
C ILE A 182 -11.05 -19.11 6.09
N GLY A 183 -10.40 -19.64 7.14
CA GLY A 183 -11.05 -19.86 8.42
C GLY A 183 -10.37 -20.93 9.27
N ASN A 184 -10.67 -20.91 10.57
CA ASN A 184 -9.99 -21.73 11.57
C ASN A 184 -10.25 -23.23 11.45
N LYS A 185 -11.34 -23.64 10.80
CA LYS A 185 -11.58 -25.07 10.50
C LYS A 185 -10.60 -25.60 9.45
N SER A 186 -10.33 -24.81 8.39
CA SER A 186 -9.45 -25.20 7.30
C SER A 186 -7.98 -24.98 7.65
N ILE A 187 -7.67 -23.87 8.33
CA ILE A 187 -6.32 -23.48 8.73
C ILE A 187 -6.34 -23.12 10.22
N PRO A 188 -6.26 -24.13 11.12
CA PRO A 188 -6.45 -23.92 12.56
C PRO A 188 -5.43 -22.96 13.18
N ASN A 189 -4.23 -22.88 12.64
CA ASN A 189 -3.18 -21.97 13.08
C ASN A 189 -2.57 -21.26 11.89
N TYR A 190 -3.22 -20.19 11.44
CA TYR A 190 -2.74 -19.42 10.27
C TYR A 190 -1.37 -18.80 10.51
N ALA A 191 -1.06 -18.37 11.72
CA ALA A 191 0.23 -17.77 12.03
C ALA A 191 1.39 -18.76 11.79
N ALA A 192 1.27 -19.99 12.28
CA ALA A 192 2.24 -21.05 12.04
C ALA A 192 2.30 -21.47 10.56
N TYR A 193 1.13 -21.57 9.90
CA TYR A 193 1.05 -21.85 8.48
C TYR A 193 1.76 -20.80 7.63
N ALA A 194 1.51 -19.51 7.89
CA ALA A 194 2.17 -18.41 7.20
C ALA A 194 3.69 -18.35 7.49
N ALA A 195 4.10 -18.63 8.75
CA ALA A 195 5.51 -18.66 9.13
C ALA A 195 6.31 -19.71 8.34
N ALA A 196 5.69 -20.83 7.96
CA ALA A 196 6.32 -21.85 7.09
C ALA A 196 6.59 -21.35 5.65
N HIS A 197 6.02 -20.21 5.26
CA HIS A 197 6.24 -19.55 3.95
C HIS A 197 7.16 -18.33 4.05
N VAL A 198 7.84 -18.13 5.17
CA VAL A 198 8.93 -17.16 5.29
C VAL A 198 10.21 -17.82 4.81
N TYR A 199 10.76 -17.32 3.72
CA TYR A 199 11.92 -17.91 3.06
C TYR A 199 13.21 -17.13 3.35
N SER A 200 14.31 -17.85 3.57
CA SER A 200 15.65 -17.30 3.50
C SER A 200 16.15 -17.41 2.06
N VAL A 201 16.53 -16.30 1.46
CA VAL A 201 16.81 -16.25 0.01
C VAL A 201 18.17 -15.63 -0.30
N ASN A 202 18.81 -16.15 -1.35
CA ASN A 202 20.00 -15.56 -1.96
C ASN A 202 19.58 -14.64 -3.09
N ILE A 203 19.95 -13.35 -2.97
CA ILE A 203 19.77 -12.35 -4.02
C ILE A 203 21.11 -12.23 -4.76
N PRO A 204 21.19 -12.51 -6.07
CA PRO A 204 22.41 -12.36 -6.84
C PRO A 204 23.03 -10.97 -6.70
N GLY A 205 24.33 -10.94 -6.38
CA GLY A 205 25.08 -9.71 -6.11
C GLY A 205 24.94 -9.15 -4.69
N CYS A 206 24.20 -9.81 -3.78
CA CYS A 206 24.16 -9.48 -2.36
C CYS A 206 24.95 -10.53 -1.56
N ALA A 207 25.78 -10.09 -0.62
CA ALA A 207 26.64 -10.99 0.16
C ALA A 207 25.88 -11.73 1.28
N THR A 208 24.79 -11.15 1.75
CA THR A 208 24.04 -11.66 2.90
C THR A 208 22.66 -12.14 2.46
N PRO A 209 22.22 -13.34 2.88
CA PRO A 209 20.87 -13.82 2.61
C PRO A 209 19.80 -12.86 3.15
N ALA A 210 18.75 -12.69 2.36
CA ALA A 210 17.57 -11.90 2.68
C ALA A 210 16.46 -12.79 3.26
N ARG A 211 15.44 -12.18 3.87
CA ARG A 211 14.16 -12.83 4.18
C ARG A 211 13.11 -12.37 3.20
N MET A 212 12.17 -13.25 2.87
CA MET A 212 11.08 -12.97 1.95
C MET A 212 9.81 -13.65 2.42
N PHE A 213 8.70 -12.92 2.33
CA PHE A 213 7.35 -13.43 2.51
C PHE A 213 6.43 -12.82 1.46
N VAL A 214 5.50 -13.63 0.94
CA VAL A 214 4.38 -13.12 0.13
C VAL A 214 3.12 -13.83 0.61
N GLY A 215 2.10 -13.06 0.99
CA GLY A 215 0.85 -13.64 1.45
C GLY A 215 -0.13 -12.61 2.02
N GLN A 216 -1.33 -13.09 2.36
CA GLN A 216 -2.34 -12.24 2.96
C GLN A 216 -1.90 -11.77 4.36
N ARG A 217 -2.14 -10.48 4.64
CA ARG A 217 -1.95 -9.83 5.94
C ARG A 217 -3.17 -8.99 6.30
N LYS A 218 -3.36 -8.70 7.59
CA LYS A 218 -4.29 -7.65 8.00
C LYS A 218 -3.79 -6.34 7.39
N ASP A 219 -4.70 -5.53 6.87
CA ASP A 219 -4.36 -4.21 6.35
C ASP A 219 -3.74 -3.36 7.48
N PRO A 220 -2.49 -2.90 7.34
CA PRO A 220 -1.82 -2.11 8.36
C PRO A 220 -2.15 -0.63 8.31
N PHE A 221 -2.78 -0.17 7.23
CA PHE A 221 -3.13 1.23 7.05
C PHE A 221 -4.34 1.60 7.90
N VAL A 222 -4.19 2.64 8.69
CA VAL A 222 -5.25 3.13 9.60
C VAL A 222 -5.75 4.45 9.07
N VAL A 223 -7.05 4.51 8.75
CA VAL A 223 -7.65 5.70 8.16
C VAL A 223 -9.18 5.70 8.29
N ASN A 224 -9.73 6.87 8.55
CA ASN A 224 -11.15 7.14 8.43
C ASN A 224 -11.47 7.54 6.98
N LEU A 225 -11.62 6.55 6.12
CA LEU A 225 -11.82 6.74 4.68
C LEU A 225 -13.08 7.52 4.35
N GLY A 226 -14.18 7.17 4.99
CA GLY A 226 -15.48 7.76 4.73
C GLY A 226 -15.46 9.28 4.92
N GLU A 227 -14.91 9.77 6.01
CA GLU A 227 -14.82 11.20 6.29
C GLU A 227 -13.77 11.89 5.41
N THR A 228 -12.64 11.25 5.15
CA THR A 228 -11.56 11.81 4.33
C THR A 228 -12.03 12.12 2.90
N PHE A 229 -12.80 11.22 2.27
CA PHE A 229 -13.28 11.43 0.90
C PHE A 229 -14.67 12.08 0.77
N ASP A 230 -15.38 12.26 1.88
CA ASP A 230 -16.60 13.11 1.91
C ASP A 230 -16.23 14.57 2.25
N LEU A 231 -15.34 15.16 1.43
CA LEU A 231 -14.83 16.53 1.59
C LEU A 231 -14.18 16.78 2.96
N VAL A 232 -13.38 15.79 3.46
CA VAL A 232 -12.79 15.89 4.80
C VAL A 232 -13.89 16.25 5.82
N ASN A 233 -14.92 15.42 5.93
CA ASN A 233 -16.16 15.68 6.69
C ASN A 233 -15.91 15.72 8.21
N ILE A 234 -15.33 16.82 8.66
CA ILE A 234 -15.04 17.09 10.06
C ILE A 234 -16.31 17.60 10.74
N LYS A 235 -16.81 16.87 11.75
CA LYS A 235 -18.09 17.17 12.42
C LYS A 235 -17.96 18.25 13.48
N ALA A 236 -16.83 18.36 14.13
CA ALA A 236 -16.56 19.29 15.22
C ALA A 236 -15.18 19.95 15.09
N PRO A 237 -14.95 20.81 14.07
CA PRO A 237 -13.61 21.29 13.71
C PRO A 237 -12.87 21.96 14.88
N ALA A 238 -13.55 22.72 15.71
CA ALA A 238 -12.95 23.40 16.88
C ALA A 238 -12.40 22.42 17.93
N THR A 239 -12.92 21.19 17.97
CA THR A 239 -12.45 20.13 18.87
C THR A 239 -11.48 19.19 18.14
N GLU A 240 -11.77 18.84 16.90
CA GLU A 240 -10.99 17.88 16.11
C GLU A 240 -9.60 18.43 15.72
N PHE A 241 -9.43 19.75 15.67
CA PHE A 241 -8.10 20.36 15.51
C PHE A 241 -7.34 20.53 16.81
N SER A 242 -7.80 19.94 17.92
CA SER A 242 -7.18 19.99 19.24
C SER A 242 -6.36 18.74 19.53
N ALA A 243 -5.37 18.85 20.42
CA ALA A 243 -4.65 17.69 20.93
C ALA A 243 -5.61 16.69 21.60
N GLY A 244 -5.48 15.40 21.30
CA GLY A 244 -6.32 14.34 21.86
C GLY A 244 -7.53 13.94 21.01
N ALA A 245 -7.80 14.65 19.90
CA ALA A 245 -8.88 14.29 18.96
C ALA A 245 -8.53 13.11 18.05
N GLU A 246 -7.29 12.67 18.04
CA GLU A 246 -6.77 11.62 17.15
C GLU A 246 -7.40 10.22 17.35
N LYS A 247 -8.27 10.07 18.38
CA LYS A 247 -9.01 8.82 18.68
C LYS A 247 -10.51 8.97 18.53
N GLY A 248 -10.96 10.01 17.84
CA GLY A 248 -12.38 10.38 17.76
C GLY A 248 -13.18 9.63 16.72
N ALA A 249 -12.52 8.97 15.77
CA ALA A 249 -13.17 8.32 14.64
C ALA A 249 -12.80 6.83 14.52
N LYS A 250 -13.40 6.18 13.53
CA LYS A 250 -13.24 4.75 13.24
C LYS A 250 -12.17 4.54 12.17
N ASP A 251 -11.33 3.55 12.35
CA ASP A 251 -10.55 2.97 11.27
C ASP A 251 -11.44 2.12 10.36
N ASP A 252 -11.64 2.56 9.11
CA ASP A 252 -12.49 1.85 8.14
C ASP A 252 -11.81 0.61 7.56
N LEU A 253 -10.48 0.49 7.69
CA LEU A 253 -9.71 -0.69 7.27
C LEU A 253 -9.50 -1.72 8.40
N ALA A 254 -9.99 -1.47 9.60
CA ALA A 254 -9.83 -2.36 10.76
C ALA A 254 -10.27 -3.81 10.50
N THR A 255 -11.21 -4.02 9.57
CA THR A 255 -11.76 -5.33 9.19
C THR A 255 -11.29 -5.83 7.82
N LYS A 256 -10.28 -5.20 7.23
CA LYS A 256 -9.78 -5.54 5.89
C LYS A 256 -8.44 -6.27 5.95
N ASN A 257 -8.18 -7.04 4.90
CA ASN A 257 -6.89 -7.65 4.62
C ASN A 257 -6.33 -7.09 3.30
N VAL A 258 -5.03 -7.31 3.08
CA VAL A 258 -4.29 -7.03 1.85
C VAL A 258 -3.42 -8.23 1.49
N THR A 259 -2.81 -8.23 0.30
CA THR A 259 -1.74 -9.18 -0.05
C THR A 259 -0.40 -8.46 -0.03
N ALA A 260 0.46 -8.81 0.92
CA ALA A 260 1.76 -8.21 1.11
C ALA A 260 2.85 -8.97 0.35
N ILE A 261 3.76 -8.22 -0.26
CA ILE A 261 5.05 -8.67 -0.80
C ILE A 261 6.11 -8.06 0.09
N GLU A 262 6.80 -8.89 0.88
CA GLU A 262 7.70 -8.43 1.92
C GLU A 262 9.12 -8.96 1.69
N LEU A 263 10.11 -8.07 1.68
CA LEU A 263 11.53 -8.36 1.57
C LEU A 263 12.30 -7.67 2.70
N GLU A 264 13.19 -8.41 3.37
CA GLU A 264 14.15 -7.83 4.31
C GLU A 264 15.57 -8.07 3.77
N VAL A 265 16.19 -7.02 3.25
CA VAL A 265 17.44 -7.06 2.47
C VAL A 265 18.52 -6.29 3.22
N ALA A 266 19.77 -6.80 3.20
CA ALA A 266 20.90 -6.07 3.78
C ALA A 266 21.03 -4.67 3.13
N ALA A 267 21.17 -3.62 3.94
CA ALA A 267 21.26 -2.24 3.45
C ALA A 267 22.40 -2.07 2.42
N SER A 268 23.53 -2.74 2.63
CA SER A 268 24.68 -2.76 1.71
C SER A 268 24.38 -3.34 0.33
N CYS A 269 23.27 -4.06 0.17
CA CYS A 269 22.82 -4.56 -1.13
C CYS A 269 21.98 -3.55 -1.90
N LEU A 270 21.35 -2.61 -1.21
CA LEU A 270 20.44 -1.62 -1.78
C LEU A 270 21.12 -0.28 -2.05
N THR A 271 22.14 0.08 -1.25
CA THR A 271 22.90 1.33 -1.45
C THR A 271 23.88 1.19 -2.61
N ALA A 272 24.24 2.33 -3.22
CA ALA A 272 25.37 2.38 -4.17
C ALA A 272 26.68 1.93 -3.51
N ALA A 273 27.72 1.68 -4.35
CA ALA A 273 29.02 1.20 -3.87
C ALA A 273 29.52 1.99 -2.65
N ALA A 274 30.08 1.28 -1.69
CA ALA A 274 30.38 1.70 -0.34
C ALA A 274 30.85 3.17 -0.20
N GLY A 275 30.11 3.96 0.56
CA GLY A 275 30.57 5.21 1.16
C GLY A 275 30.16 6.50 0.48
N THR A 276 29.35 6.50 -0.60
CA THR A 276 29.00 7.73 -1.30
C THR A 276 27.70 8.38 -0.81
N ASP A 277 26.62 7.62 -0.64
CA ASP A 277 25.34 8.14 -0.15
C ASP A 277 24.57 7.04 0.58
N PRO A 278 24.15 7.25 1.85
CA PRO A 278 23.33 6.29 2.57
C PRO A 278 21.85 6.37 2.21
N VAL A 279 21.42 7.35 1.40
CA VAL A 279 20.01 7.56 1.07
C VAL A 279 19.64 6.75 -0.17
N ILE A 280 18.54 6.02 -0.06
CA ILE A 280 17.91 5.30 -1.17
C ILE A 280 16.49 5.81 -1.41
N GLY A 281 16.08 5.86 -2.67
CA GLY A 281 14.70 6.03 -3.09
C GLY A 281 14.02 4.70 -3.33
N GLY A 282 12.71 4.60 -3.12
CA GLY A 282 11.97 3.38 -3.39
C GLY A 282 10.50 3.60 -3.73
N TRP A 283 9.97 2.76 -4.62
CA TRP A 283 8.56 2.72 -5.00
C TRP A 283 8.17 1.34 -5.49
N THR A 284 6.87 1.08 -5.56
CA THR A 284 6.34 -0.16 -6.13
C THR A 284 5.49 0.13 -7.37
N THR A 285 5.43 -0.84 -8.29
CA THR A 285 4.60 -0.75 -9.50
C THR A 285 3.98 -2.09 -9.85
N ALA A 286 2.82 -2.05 -10.52
CA ALA A 286 2.31 -3.19 -11.24
C ALA A 286 2.19 -2.88 -12.75
N SER A 287 2.42 -3.91 -13.58
CA SER A 287 2.30 -3.80 -15.04
C SER A 287 1.47 -4.94 -15.62
N LEU A 288 0.66 -4.62 -16.63
CA LEU A 288 -0.11 -5.58 -17.42
C LEU A 288 0.37 -5.59 -18.88
N ARG A 289 -0.05 -6.58 -19.65
CA ARG A 289 0.14 -6.57 -21.12
C ARG A 289 -0.81 -5.56 -21.76
N GLN A 290 -0.37 -4.92 -22.85
CA GLN A 290 -1.16 -3.92 -23.57
C GLN A 290 -2.50 -4.44 -24.09
N GLY A 291 -2.54 -5.69 -24.54
CA GLY A 291 -3.72 -6.30 -25.10
C GLY A 291 -4.25 -7.44 -24.23
N ARG A 292 -5.55 -7.43 -23.98
CA ARG A 292 -6.28 -8.51 -23.32
C ARG A 292 -7.51 -8.86 -24.15
N LEU A 293 -7.57 -10.11 -24.62
CA LEU A 293 -8.71 -10.66 -25.34
C LEU A 293 -9.39 -11.70 -24.48
N LEU A 294 -10.68 -11.53 -24.22
CA LEU A 294 -11.46 -12.55 -23.51
C LEU A 294 -11.49 -13.84 -24.34
N ASN A 295 -11.29 -14.97 -23.67
CA ASN A 295 -11.38 -16.28 -24.34
C ASN A 295 -12.86 -16.67 -24.48
N PRO A 296 -13.39 -16.87 -25.71
CA PRO A 296 -14.80 -17.28 -25.90
C PRO A 296 -15.09 -18.71 -25.39
N THR A 297 -14.04 -19.50 -25.13
CA THR A 297 -14.11 -20.84 -24.54
C THR A 297 -13.17 -20.92 -23.33
N PRO A 298 -13.47 -20.19 -22.24
CA PRO A 298 -12.56 -20.09 -21.12
C PRO A 298 -12.44 -21.39 -20.33
N ASN A 299 -11.30 -21.55 -19.68
CA ASN A 299 -11.08 -22.56 -18.64
C ASN A 299 -10.35 -21.92 -17.45
N SER A 300 -10.11 -22.69 -16.40
CA SER A 300 -9.51 -22.20 -15.15
C SER A 300 -8.10 -21.58 -15.33
N SER A 301 -7.35 -22.00 -16.34
CA SER A 301 -5.98 -21.51 -16.62
C SER A 301 -5.90 -20.51 -17.76
N SER A 302 -6.95 -20.35 -18.55
CA SER A 302 -6.96 -19.50 -19.75
C SER A 302 -8.29 -18.75 -19.90
N PRO A 303 -8.62 -17.82 -18.97
CA PRO A 303 -9.82 -17.00 -19.10
C PRO A 303 -9.68 -15.92 -20.19
N SER A 304 -8.44 -15.52 -20.51
CA SER A 304 -8.11 -14.53 -21.54
C SER A 304 -6.77 -14.85 -22.21
N LYS A 305 -6.48 -14.14 -23.29
CA LYS A 305 -5.18 -14.14 -23.96
C LYS A 305 -4.57 -12.75 -23.81
N GLU A 306 -3.35 -12.70 -23.28
CA GLU A 306 -2.62 -11.47 -23.01
C GLU A 306 -1.47 -11.31 -24.02
N GLY A 307 -1.24 -10.08 -24.50
CA GLY A 307 -0.19 -9.82 -25.48
C GLY A 307 0.28 -8.36 -25.53
N GLY A 308 1.34 -8.12 -26.29
CA GLY A 308 1.96 -6.80 -26.41
C GLY A 308 3.05 -6.53 -25.38
N ALA A 309 3.49 -5.27 -25.28
CA ALA A 309 4.49 -4.83 -24.31
C ALA A 309 3.91 -4.81 -22.88
N TRP A 310 4.80 -4.76 -21.88
CA TRP A 310 4.41 -4.49 -20.51
C TRP A 310 4.12 -2.99 -20.33
N THR A 311 2.95 -2.69 -19.82
CA THR A 311 2.50 -1.32 -19.52
C THR A 311 2.27 -1.19 -18.04
N GLN A 312 2.93 -0.21 -17.42
CA GLN A 312 2.72 0.13 -16.02
C GLN A 312 1.31 0.71 -15.84
N VAL A 313 0.58 0.22 -14.86
CA VAL A 313 -0.82 0.59 -14.59
C VAL A 313 -1.07 1.00 -13.15
N SER A 314 -0.09 0.78 -12.27
CA SER A 314 -0.12 1.20 -10.87
C SER A 314 1.28 1.58 -10.43
N ARG A 315 1.35 2.62 -9.58
CA ARG A 315 2.59 3.13 -8.96
C ARG A 315 2.27 3.71 -7.59
N LEU A 316 3.09 3.36 -6.61
CA LEU A 316 3.03 3.94 -5.28
C LEU A 316 4.44 4.10 -4.71
N GLY A 317 4.77 5.31 -4.29
CA GLY A 317 5.98 5.65 -3.55
C GLY A 317 5.63 6.20 -2.18
N ALA A 318 5.53 7.52 -2.04
CA ALA A 318 5.07 8.16 -0.82
C ALA A 318 3.54 7.98 -0.65
N PRO A 319 3.07 7.76 0.59
CA PRO A 319 1.65 7.56 0.85
C PRO A 319 0.84 8.82 0.51
N LEU A 320 -0.42 8.61 0.10
CA LEU A 320 -1.45 9.63 -0.11
C LEU A 320 -1.20 10.62 -1.28
N VAL A 321 -0.09 10.46 -2.05
CA VAL A 321 0.20 11.40 -3.13
C VAL A 321 -0.81 11.26 -4.27
N ASN A 322 -1.05 10.04 -4.77
CA ASN A 322 -2.03 9.85 -5.83
C ASN A 322 -3.47 10.00 -5.34
N GLU A 323 -3.73 9.76 -4.06
CA GLU A 323 -5.08 9.84 -3.46
C GLU A 323 -5.55 11.28 -3.26
N VAL A 324 -4.72 12.16 -2.69
CA VAL A 324 -5.16 13.49 -2.24
C VAL A 324 -4.31 14.66 -2.76
N VAL A 325 -3.21 14.41 -3.46
CA VAL A 325 -2.36 15.46 -4.06
C VAL A 325 -2.57 15.55 -5.56
N ILE A 326 -2.45 14.42 -6.28
CA ILE A 326 -2.65 14.39 -7.74
C ILE A 326 -4.12 14.63 -8.09
N GLY A 327 -4.37 15.57 -9.01
CA GLY A 327 -5.71 15.88 -9.48
C GLY A 327 -6.38 14.70 -10.17
N LEU A 328 -7.69 14.54 -9.96
CA LEU A 328 -8.49 13.38 -10.41
C LEU A 328 -8.26 13.00 -11.88
N LYS A 329 -8.11 14.00 -12.76
CA LYS A 329 -7.91 13.81 -14.20
C LYS A 329 -6.57 13.15 -14.57
N ASP A 330 -5.57 13.25 -13.69
CA ASP A 330 -4.19 12.81 -13.98
C ASP A 330 -3.76 11.58 -13.17
N LYS A 331 -4.64 10.98 -12.36
CA LYS A 331 -4.33 9.83 -11.49
C LYS A 331 -3.86 8.60 -12.27
N ASP A 332 -4.52 8.24 -13.37
CA ASP A 332 -4.06 7.16 -14.26
C ASP A 332 -2.74 7.53 -14.97
N THR A 333 -2.55 8.81 -15.32
CA THR A 333 -1.30 9.30 -15.91
C THR A 333 -0.14 9.17 -14.90
N PHE A 334 -0.39 9.48 -13.63
CA PHE A 334 0.58 9.28 -12.56
C PHE A 334 0.93 7.80 -12.40
N ASN A 335 -0.06 6.93 -12.32
CA ASN A 335 0.11 5.49 -12.22
C ASN A 335 0.91 4.90 -13.40
N ALA A 336 0.78 5.45 -14.60
CA ALA A 336 1.49 5.02 -15.80
C ALA A 336 2.90 5.63 -15.93
N SER A 337 3.24 6.66 -15.16
CA SER A 337 4.48 7.43 -15.28
C SER A 337 5.62 6.83 -14.44
N LYS A 338 6.87 7.02 -14.90
CA LYS A 338 8.09 6.75 -14.11
C LYS A 338 8.42 7.99 -13.26
N PRO A 339 9.09 7.84 -12.10
CA PRO A 339 9.54 8.96 -11.26
C PRO A 339 10.32 10.05 -12.03
N SER A 340 11.15 9.66 -12.98
CA SER A 340 11.90 10.60 -13.83
C SER A 340 11.02 11.53 -14.68
N GLY A 341 9.72 11.24 -14.82
CA GLY A 341 8.73 12.06 -15.53
C GLY A 341 7.89 12.97 -14.62
N ASP A 342 8.12 13.00 -13.32
CA ASP A 342 7.25 13.66 -12.33
C ASP A 342 7.22 15.19 -12.40
N GLY A 343 8.14 15.81 -13.16
CA GLY A 343 8.06 17.23 -13.44
C GLY A 343 6.70 17.67 -14.00
N GLN A 344 5.97 16.79 -14.70
CA GLN A 344 4.62 17.07 -15.22
C GLN A 344 3.58 17.24 -14.12
N PHE A 345 3.81 16.70 -12.91
CA PHE A 345 2.90 16.78 -11.76
C PHE A 345 3.33 17.81 -10.71
N ALA A 346 4.46 18.50 -10.93
CA ALA A 346 5.06 19.40 -9.94
C ALA A 346 4.08 20.46 -9.41
N THR A 347 3.15 20.96 -10.25
CA THR A 347 2.16 21.96 -9.85
C THR A 347 1.22 21.45 -8.75
N TYR A 348 0.89 20.16 -8.70
CA TYR A 348 0.06 19.61 -7.63
C TYR A 348 0.76 19.65 -6.26
N VAL A 349 2.08 19.60 -6.24
CA VAL A 349 2.89 19.69 -5.02
C VAL A 349 3.21 21.13 -4.67
N THR A 350 3.59 21.95 -5.65
CA THR A 350 3.97 23.36 -5.43
C THR A 350 2.78 24.26 -5.12
N ASN A 351 1.57 23.88 -5.58
CA ASN A 351 0.31 24.63 -5.44
C ASN A 351 -0.84 23.69 -5.09
N PRO A 352 -0.80 22.99 -3.94
CA PRO A 352 -1.76 21.96 -3.59
C PRO A 352 -3.16 22.55 -3.36
N THR A 353 -4.18 21.82 -3.79
CA THR A 353 -5.59 22.24 -3.62
C THR A 353 -6.17 21.84 -2.27
N LEU A 354 -5.70 20.76 -1.65
CA LEU A 354 -6.25 20.25 -0.40
C LEU A 354 -6.24 21.30 0.73
N PRO A 355 -5.15 22.05 1.00
CA PRO A 355 -5.19 23.10 2.04
C PRO A 355 -6.23 24.19 1.77
N ALA A 356 -6.40 24.58 0.51
CA ALA A 356 -7.40 25.57 0.12
C ALA A 356 -8.84 25.06 0.32
N LEU A 357 -9.10 23.78 0.01
CA LEU A 357 -10.39 23.14 0.28
C LEU A 357 -10.67 23.09 1.79
N ILE A 358 -9.69 22.70 2.62
CA ILE A 358 -9.84 22.70 4.08
C ILE A 358 -10.12 24.11 4.62
N GLU A 359 -9.47 25.16 4.09
CA GLU A 359 -9.76 26.54 4.49
C GLU A 359 -11.16 26.97 4.06
N ILE A 360 -11.61 26.66 2.84
CA ILE A 360 -12.98 26.96 2.36
C ILE A 360 -14.03 26.34 3.28
N LEU A 361 -13.81 25.11 3.71
CA LEU A 361 -14.76 24.36 4.54
C LEU A 361 -14.71 24.78 6.01
N TYR A 362 -13.53 25.00 6.56
CA TYR A 362 -13.30 25.13 8.01
C TYR A 362 -12.55 26.41 8.42
N GLY A 363 -12.50 27.40 7.55
CA GLY A 363 -11.84 28.67 7.84
C GLY A 363 -12.41 29.41 9.05
N SER A 364 -13.72 29.28 9.31
CA SER A 364 -14.39 29.81 10.50
C SER A 364 -13.97 29.13 11.81
N ALA A 365 -13.46 27.90 11.74
CA ALA A 365 -12.91 27.15 12.87
C ALA A 365 -11.39 27.32 13.03
N GLY A 366 -10.77 28.23 12.25
CA GLY A 366 -9.34 28.55 12.35
C GLY A 366 -8.44 27.84 11.35
N ALA A 367 -8.98 26.99 10.46
CA ALA A 367 -8.19 26.40 9.40
C ALA A 367 -7.78 27.46 8.38
N LYS A 368 -6.48 27.66 8.19
CA LYS A 368 -5.90 28.62 7.24
C LYS A 368 -4.86 27.91 6.41
N ALA A 369 -5.01 27.97 5.09
CA ALA A 369 -4.02 27.42 4.15
C ALA A 369 -2.69 28.20 4.26
N PRO A 370 -1.55 27.54 4.09
CA PRO A 370 -0.26 28.18 3.99
C PRO A 370 -0.19 29.11 2.78
N THR A 371 0.60 30.19 2.92
CA THR A 371 0.71 31.28 1.93
C THR A 371 2.04 31.27 1.16
N ASN A 372 2.96 30.38 1.48
CA ASN A 372 4.24 30.22 0.79
C ASN A 372 4.04 29.49 -0.55
N PHE A 373 4.18 30.17 -1.65
CA PHE A 373 4.15 29.58 -2.99
C PHE A 373 5.42 29.96 -3.76
N PRO A 374 6.10 28.99 -4.44
CA PRO A 374 5.78 27.55 -4.42
C PRO A 374 5.98 26.92 -3.04
N ARG A 375 5.22 25.86 -2.73
CA ARG A 375 5.30 25.09 -1.47
C ARG A 375 6.59 24.27 -1.41
N ASN A 376 7.72 24.94 -1.12
CA ASN A 376 9.04 24.29 -1.03
C ASN A 376 9.14 23.27 0.11
N ASP A 377 8.35 23.43 1.16
CA ASP A 377 8.19 22.47 2.23
C ASP A 377 7.62 21.13 1.71
N LEU A 378 6.59 21.18 0.85
CA LEU A 378 6.03 19.98 0.23
C LEU A 378 6.93 19.38 -0.84
N VAL A 379 7.67 20.22 -1.58
CA VAL A 379 8.72 19.74 -2.50
C VAL A 379 9.76 18.92 -1.72
N ALA A 380 10.18 19.38 -0.54
CA ALA A 380 11.10 18.64 0.30
C ALA A 380 10.49 17.34 0.84
N ALA A 381 9.20 17.35 1.24
CA ALA A 381 8.54 16.17 1.77
C ALA A 381 8.30 15.08 0.71
N PHE A 382 7.86 15.45 -0.48
CA PHE A 382 7.34 14.50 -1.49
C PHE A 382 8.28 14.28 -2.68
N LEU A 383 9.11 15.26 -3.06
CA LEU A 383 9.86 15.20 -4.32
C LEU A 383 11.38 15.11 -4.16
N THR A 384 11.98 15.73 -3.14
CA THR A 384 13.45 15.80 -3.07
C THR A 384 14.05 15.13 -1.83
N GLY A 385 13.25 14.89 -0.81
CA GLY A 385 13.73 14.59 0.53
C GLY A 385 14.10 15.87 1.29
N VAL A 386 14.14 15.76 2.61
CA VAL A 386 14.46 16.83 3.55
C VAL A 386 15.98 16.87 3.75
N LYS A 387 16.59 18.05 3.51
CA LYS A 387 18.04 18.24 3.65
C LYS A 387 18.51 17.93 5.07
N GLY A 388 19.55 17.10 5.18
CA GLY A 388 20.11 16.66 6.47
C GLY A 388 19.34 15.49 7.10
N LEU A 389 18.24 15.03 6.52
CA LEU A 389 17.47 13.89 6.98
C LEU A 389 17.52 12.73 5.96
N ASN A 390 16.87 12.88 4.82
CA ASN A 390 16.70 11.83 3.80
C ASN A 390 16.80 12.35 2.34
N GLN A 391 17.39 13.54 2.14
CA GLN A 391 17.71 14.03 0.80
C GLN A 391 19.01 13.38 0.32
N PRO A 392 19.06 12.71 -0.83
CA PRO A 392 20.31 12.18 -1.40
C PRO A 392 21.25 13.30 -1.83
N ALA A 393 22.55 13.00 -1.95
CA ALA A 393 23.57 13.96 -2.34
C ALA A 393 23.33 14.54 -3.73
N THR A 394 22.83 13.73 -4.65
CA THR A 394 22.31 14.14 -5.96
C THR A 394 20.82 13.81 -5.98
N VAL A 395 19.96 14.73 -6.40
CA VAL A 395 18.52 14.52 -6.42
C VAL A 395 17.87 15.05 -7.69
N THR A 396 17.17 14.18 -8.38
CA THR A 396 16.14 14.55 -9.35
C THR A 396 14.80 14.60 -8.62
N ALA A 397 14.12 15.75 -8.69
CA ALA A 397 12.81 15.91 -8.03
C ALA A 397 11.80 14.91 -8.59
N SER A 398 11.35 13.99 -7.76
CA SER A 398 10.48 12.86 -8.14
C SER A 398 9.79 12.27 -6.93
N GLU A 399 8.58 11.79 -7.11
CA GLU A 399 7.80 11.16 -6.05
C GLU A 399 8.32 9.73 -5.79
N MET A 400 8.73 9.47 -4.58
CA MET A 400 9.11 8.17 -4.04
C MET A 400 9.33 8.27 -2.53
N LEU A 401 9.30 7.16 -1.80
CA LEU A 401 9.86 7.12 -0.45
C LEU A 401 11.38 7.31 -0.52
N ARG A 402 11.95 8.05 0.44
CA ARG A 402 13.39 8.16 0.63
C ARG A 402 13.78 7.75 2.03
N LEU A 403 14.77 6.87 2.12
CA LEU A 403 15.27 6.33 3.39
C LEU A 403 16.77 6.57 3.52
N ASN A 404 17.15 7.27 4.56
CA ASN A 404 18.54 7.35 5.00
C ASN A 404 18.89 6.08 5.79
N THR A 405 19.62 5.17 5.17
CA THR A 405 20.01 3.91 5.78
C THR A 405 21.03 4.05 6.91
N SER A 406 21.60 5.23 7.15
CA SER A 406 22.49 5.51 8.29
C SER A 406 21.71 5.92 9.56
N THR A 407 20.45 6.34 9.45
CA THR A 407 19.63 6.65 10.62
C THR A 407 19.32 5.36 11.38
N PRO A 408 19.63 5.24 12.69
CA PRO A 408 19.34 4.04 13.47
C PRO A 408 17.83 3.74 13.52
N ALA A 409 17.47 2.46 13.44
CA ALA A 409 16.10 2.03 13.65
C ALA A 409 15.67 2.29 15.10
N VAL A 410 14.39 2.62 15.28
CA VAL A 410 13.75 2.77 16.60
C VAL A 410 12.88 1.56 16.87
N ALA A 411 13.05 0.93 18.04
CA ALA A 411 12.26 -0.25 18.45
C ALA A 411 10.76 0.09 18.52
N MET A 412 9.90 -0.89 18.22
CA MET A 412 8.44 -0.71 18.09
C MET A 412 7.82 0.11 19.22
N GLY A 413 8.04 -0.25 20.48
CA GLY A 413 7.46 0.46 21.63
C GLY A 413 8.05 1.85 21.93
N ALA A 414 9.05 2.32 21.16
CA ALA A 414 9.65 3.64 21.28
C ALA A 414 9.41 4.52 20.03
N GLN A 415 8.72 4.00 19.03
CA GLN A 415 8.38 4.74 17.81
C GLN A 415 7.35 5.83 18.10
N ASN A 416 7.51 6.97 17.46
CA ASN A 416 6.48 8.01 17.46
C ASN A 416 5.63 7.88 16.18
N ARG A 417 4.32 7.69 16.32
CA ARG A 417 3.39 7.55 15.19
C ARG A 417 3.42 8.74 14.22
N LEU A 418 3.76 9.94 14.70
CA LEU A 418 3.89 11.13 13.87
C LEU A 418 5.28 11.27 13.21
N GLY A 419 6.12 10.23 13.28
CA GLY A 419 7.44 10.23 12.65
C GLY A 419 8.26 11.47 12.95
N VAL A 420 8.88 12.06 11.93
CA VAL A 420 9.78 13.23 12.07
C VAL A 420 9.09 14.43 12.69
N ILE A 421 7.84 14.71 12.38
CA ILE A 421 7.12 15.86 12.99
C ILE A 421 6.75 15.60 14.46
N GLY A 422 6.87 14.35 14.91
CA GLY A 422 6.78 13.93 16.32
C GLY A 422 8.15 13.79 17.01
N GLY A 423 9.27 14.09 16.32
CA GLY A 423 10.63 14.02 16.85
C GLY A 423 11.33 12.66 16.64
N ASP A 424 10.76 11.74 15.88
CA ASP A 424 11.35 10.43 15.55
C ASP A 424 11.91 10.43 14.11
N ASN A 425 13.22 10.69 13.99
CA ASN A 425 13.89 10.77 12.69
C ASN A 425 13.98 9.43 11.91
N ALA A 426 13.60 8.31 12.50
CA ALA A 426 13.50 7.02 11.81
C ALA A 426 12.12 6.75 11.21
N GLY A 427 11.15 7.65 11.42
CA GLY A 427 9.81 7.58 10.86
C GLY A 427 9.62 8.46 9.62
N PHE A 428 8.42 8.41 9.05
CA PHE A 428 8.06 9.17 7.85
C PHE A 428 8.34 10.69 8.01
N PRO A 429 8.96 11.35 7.00
CA PRO A 429 9.25 10.90 5.64
C PRO A 429 10.61 10.20 5.44
N ASN A 430 11.35 9.88 6.49
CA ASN A 430 12.60 9.09 6.38
C ASN A 430 12.28 7.59 6.24
N GLY A 431 11.83 7.19 5.06
CA GLY A 431 11.12 5.96 4.83
C GLY A 431 9.70 6.01 5.38
N ARG A 432 9.06 4.84 5.51
CA ARG A 432 7.73 4.66 6.12
C ARG A 432 7.71 3.32 6.84
N ARG A 433 7.35 3.33 8.12
CA ARG A 433 7.13 2.12 8.94
C ARG A 433 5.62 1.83 9.02
N PRO A 434 5.21 0.61 9.34
CA PRO A 434 3.80 0.31 9.66
C PRO A 434 3.25 1.15 10.82
N GLY A 435 4.11 1.62 11.74
CA GLY A 435 3.75 2.45 12.88
C GLY A 435 3.68 3.96 12.60
N ASP A 436 3.91 4.40 11.37
CA ASP A 436 3.80 5.82 11.00
C ASP A 436 2.37 6.14 10.55
N ASP A 437 1.67 6.98 11.30
CA ASP A 437 0.32 7.46 11.02
C ASP A 437 0.36 8.54 9.93
N VAL A 438 0.44 8.07 8.69
CA VAL A 438 0.73 8.95 7.55
C VAL A 438 -0.43 9.85 7.18
N VAL A 439 -1.66 9.54 7.57
CA VAL A 439 -2.83 10.40 7.34
C VAL A 439 -2.73 11.64 8.21
N ASP A 440 -2.53 11.48 9.51
CA ASP A 440 -2.31 12.59 10.44
C ASP A 440 -1.07 13.41 10.07
N ILE A 441 0.03 12.74 9.69
CA ILE A 441 1.26 13.41 9.24
C ILE A 441 0.98 14.24 7.99
N ALA A 442 0.35 13.66 6.96
CA ALA A 442 0.08 14.34 5.70
C ALA A 442 -0.86 15.53 5.88
N LEU A 443 -1.96 15.38 6.63
CA LEU A 443 -2.88 16.48 6.93
C LEU A 443 -2.15 17.66 7.60
N ARG A 444 -1.31 17.39 8.60
CA ARG A 444 -0.51 18.42 9.30
C ARG A 444 0.52 19.07 8.38
N VAL A 445 1.21 18.27 7.56
CA VAL A 445 2.24 18.75 6.62
C VAL A 445 1.64 19.63 5.53
N VAL A 446 0.52 19.22 4.90
CA VAL A 446 -0.12 20.06 3.87
C VAL A 446 -0.67 21.36 4.45
N MET A 447 -1.10 21.37 5.72
CA MET A 447 -1.55 22.56 6.44
C MET A 447 -0.40 23.39 7.05
N GLY A 448 0.87 23.06 6.73
CA GLY A 448 2.05 23.87 7.02
C GLY A 448 2.79 23.54 8.31
N LYS A 449 2.68 22.32 8.83
CA LYS A 449 3.46 21.88 10.01
C LYS A 449 4.97 22.07 9.81
N LEU A 450 5.49 21.86 8.60
CA LEU A 450 6.91 22.03 8.32
C LEU A 450 7.37 23.50 8.44
N CYS A 451 6.48 24.46 8.18
CA CYS A 451 6.78 25.88 8.38
C CYS A 451 7.02 26.21 9.86
N THR A 452 6.28 25.57 10.77
CA THR A 452 6.52 25.74 12.23
C THR A 452 7.89 25.22 12.67
N LEU A 453 8.52 24.37 11.86
CA LEU A 453 9.87 23.83 12.06
C LEU A 453 10.93 24.54 11.20
N SER A 454 10.55 25.60 10.47
CA SER A 454 11.40 26.37 9.54
C SER A 454 12.01 25.49 8.42
N LEU A 455 11.27 24.49 7.96
CA LEU A 455 11.68 23.59 6.87
C LEU A 455 11.02 24.02 5.55
N GLY A 456 11.74 24.74 4.72
CA GLY A 456 11.28 25.19 3.40
C GLY A 456 10.32 26.40 3.40
N CYS A 457 9.93 26.91 4.57
CA CYS A 457 9.08 28.07 4.82
C CYS A 457 9.28 28.60 6.26
N VAL A 458 8.59 29.67 6.64
CA VAL A 458 8.66 30.24 8.00
C VAL A 458 7.31 30.15 8.71
N PRO A 459 7.26 30.19 10.05
CA PRO A 459 5.99 30.03 10.80
C PRO A 459 4.89 31.03 10.40
N ALA A 460 5.25 32.24 9.98
CA ALA A 460 4.30 33.25 9.52
C ALA A 460 3.55 32.86 8.23
N ASP A 461 4.13 31.96 7.41
CA ASP A 461 3.52 31.47 6.18
C ASP A 461 2.38 30.48 6.45
N ALA A 462 2.31 29.89 7.63
CA ALA A 462 1.36 28.82 7.98
C ALA A 462 0.64 29.11 9.30
N PRO A 463 -0.34 30.03 9.31
CA PRO A 463 -1.04 30.43 10.53
C PRO A 463 -1.75 29.27 11.27
N ALA A 464 -2.18 28.23 10.54
CA ALA A 464 -2.79 27.02 11.10
C ALA A 464 -1.81 25.84 11.25
N GLY A 465 -0.51 26.01 10.96
CA GLY A 465 0.47 24.92 10.99
C GLY A 465 0.71 24.29 12.38
N GLY A 466 0.26 24.95 13.44
CA GLY A 466 0.30 24.41 14.81
C GLY A 466 -0.92 23.60 15.22
N LEU A 467 -1.99 23.57 14.41
CA LEU A 467 -3.20 22.82 14.73
C LEU A 467 -2.99 21.31 14.55
N HIS A 468 -3.74 20.53 15.32
CA HIS A 468 -3.67 19.07 15.35
C HIS A 468 -4.63 18.44 14.34
N PHE A 469 -4.41 18.72 13.06
CA PHE A 469 -5.20 18.09 12.01
C PHE A 469 -5.08 16.56 12.07
N THR A 470 -6.20 15.87 12.01
CA THR A 470 -6.31 14.41 12.13
C THR A 470 -7.57 13.94 11.38
N ASP A 471 -7.58 12.69 10.90
CA ASP A 471 -8.79 12.02 10.45
C ASP A 471 -9.52 11.31 11.62
N GLY A 472 -8.95 11.36 12.81
CA GLY A 472 -9.47 10.76 14.04
C GLY A 472 -9.31 9.24 14.13
N ALA A 473 -8.75 8.56 13.14
CA ALA A 473 -8.39 7.15 13.20
C ALA A 473 -6.95 7.01 13.76
N TYR A 474 -6.79 6.30 14.85
CA TYR A 474 -5.55 6.28 15.63
C TYR A 474 -4.75 5.00 15.41
N LEU A 475 -3.50 5.15 15.02
CA LEU A 475 -2.55 4.06 14.86
C LEU A 475 -1.72 3.87 16.13
N ASP A 476 -1.63 2.61 16.62
CA ASP A 476 -0.77 2.21 17.75
C ASP A 476 -0.09 0.85 17.50
N ASP A 477 0.71 0.38 18.46
CA ASP A 477 1.49 -0.85 18.39
C ASP A 477 0.64 -2.14 18.21
N SER A 478 -0.70 -2.06 18.36
CA SER A 478 -1.57 -3.21 18.15
C SER A 478 -1.75 -3.57 16.66
N PHE A 479 -1.40 -2.65 15.74
CA PHE A 479 -1.62 -2.82 14.30
C PHE A 479 -0.49 -3.57 13.59
N PHE A 480 0.71 -3.68 14.17
CA PHE A 480 1.88 -4.30 13.55
C PHE A 480 2.69 -5.13 14.54
N ASN A 481 3.77 -5.78 14.10
CA ASN A 481 4.60 -6.69 14.89
C ASN A 481 6.03 -6.13 15.07
N ALA A 482 6.73 -6.58 16.12
CA ALA A 482 8.10 -6.19 16.41
C ALA A 482 9.15 -6.91 15.54
N SER A 483 8.76 -7.89 14.74
CA SER A 483 9.66 -8.72 13.93
C SER A 483 9.06 -9.05 12.57
N PHE A 484 9.93 -9.39 11.60
CA PHE A 484 9.54 -9.84 10.27
C PHE A 484 8.54 -11.02 10.35
N PRO A 485 7.45 -10.97 9.58
CA PRO A 485 7.09 -10.08 8.49
C PRO A 485 6.36 -8.79 8.91
N TYR A 486 6.52 -8.28 10.07
CA TYR A 486 6.03 -7.02 10.64
C TYR A 486 4.51 -6.79 10.59
N LEU A 487 3.81 -7.20 9.55
CA LEU A 487 2.36 -7.04 9.44
C LEU A 487 1.61 -8.14 10.21
N LYS A 488 0.44 -7.80 10.74
CA LYS A 488 -0.39 -8.74 11.52
C LYS A 488 -0.92 -9.89 10.68
N THR A 489 -1.16 -11.01 11.34
CA THR A 489 -1.90 -12.15 10.77
C THR A 489 -3.23 -11.67 10.21
N PRO A 490 -3.63 -12.09 8.99
CA PRO A 490 -4.88 -11.66 8.39
C PRO A 490 -6.09 -12.14 9.19
N ILE A 491 -7.15 -11.38 9.11
CA ILE A 491 -8.44 -11.70 9.70
C ILE A 491 -8.98 -12.96 9.03
N ALA A 492 -9.47 -13.90 9.81
CA ALA A 492 -10.04 -15.14 9.32
C ALA A 492 -11.43 -14.93 8.72
N GLY A 493 -11.69 -15.53 7.55
CA GLY A 493 -13.00 -15.52 6.91
C GLY A 493 -14.09 -16.19 7.76
N SER A 494 -13.72 -17.26 8.49
CA SER A 494 -14.54 -17.86 9.53
C SER A 494 -13.70 -18.06 10.79
N PRO A 495 -13.89 -17.25 11.83
CA PRO A 495 -13.17 -17.38 13.10
C PRO A 495 -13.71 -18.51 13.99
N GLN A 496 -14.89 -19.06 13.69
CA GLN A 496 -15.52 -20.14 14.46
C GLN A 496 -15.13 -21.51 13.91
N MET A 497 -14.99 -22.46 14.79
CA MET A 497 -14.84 -23.88 14.47
C MET A 497 -16.16 -24.61 14.68
#